data_d482ecc936359651cea025b4c847dd45
#
_entry.id   d482ecc936359651cea025b4c847dd45
#
_cell.length_a   1.000
_cell.length_b   1.000
_cell.length_c   1.000
_cell.angle_alpha   90.00
_cell.angle_beta   90.00
_cell.angle_gamma   90.00
#
_symmetry.space_group_name_H-M   'P 1'
#
loop_
_entity.id
_entity.type
_entity.pdbx_description
1 polymer ?
#
loop_
_entity_poly.entity_id
_entity_poly.type
_entity_poly.pdbx_seq_one_letter_code
_entity_poly.pdbx_strand_id
1 'polypeptide(L)' 'MSIIVNLDVMMAKRKISSSELALKIDLTQANLSILKNNKAKAIRFSTLEAICRALNCQPGDILAYEDNDISSDK' A
#
# COMPACT_ATOMS: atom_id res chain seq x y z
N MET A 1 -0.11 -5.62 16.86
CA MET A 1 0.56 -4.36 16.54
C MET A 1 1.22 -4.44 15.20
N SER A 2 0.72 -3.70 14.24
CA SER A 2 1.26 -3.82 12.89
C SER A 2 0.92 -2.61 12.04
N ILE A 3 1.70 -2.46 10.99
CA ILE A 3 1.41 -1.49 9.94
C ILE A 3 0.56 -2.21 8.90
N ILE A 4 -0.53 -1.59 8.54
CA ILE A 4 -1.46 -2.12 7.56
C ILE A 4 -1.32 -1.31 6.28
N VAL A 5 -1.26 -2.00 5.15
CA VAL A 5 -1.21 -1.33 3.86
C VAL A 5 -2.60 -1.36 3.24
N ASN A 6 -3.17 -0.18 3.04
CA ASN A 6 -4.51 -0.02 2.48
C ASN A 6 -4.45 0.37 1.01
N LEU A 7 -3.44 -0.11 0.32
CA LEU A 7 -3.24 0.26 -1.08
C LEU A 7 -4.39 -0.21 -1.96
N ASP A 8 -4.89 -1.41 -1.71
CA ASP A 8 -6.01 -1.93 -2.48
C ASP A 8 -7.26 -1.07 -2.33
N VAL A 9 -7.48 -0.54 -1.13
CA VAL A 9 -8.62 0.34 -0.88
C VAL A 9 -8.49 1.61 -1.71
N MET A 10 -7.30 2.20 -1.72
CA MET A 10 -7.07 3.44 -2.48
C MET A 10 -7.14 3.18 -3.98
N MET A 11 -6.63 2.04 -4.43
CA MET A 11 -6.74 1.68 -5.84
C MET A 11 -8.20 1.58 -6.26
N ALA A 12 -9.03 0.97 -5.43
CA ALA A 12 -10.45 0.86 -5.71
C ALA A 12 -11.11 2.23 -5.74
N LYS A 13 -10.76 3.10 -4.81
CA LYS A 13 -11.30 4.46 -4.78
C LYS A 13 -10.94 5.25 -6.02
N ARG A 14 -9.75 5.05 -6.55
CA ARG A 14 -9.28 5.75 -7.75
C ARG A 14 -9.59 4.99 -9.03
N LYS A 15 -10.18 3.80 -8.91
CA LYS A 15 -10.55 2.96 -10.05
C LYS A 15 -9.37 2.67 -10.97
N ILE A 16 -8.26 2.33 -10.36
CA ILE A 16 -7.04 2.03 -11.08
C ILE A 16 -6.68 0.56 -10.86
N SER A 17 -6.28 -0.12 -11.92
CA SER A 17 -5.89 -1.52 -11.84
C SER A 17 -4.45 -1.66 -11.38
N SER A 18 -4.09 -2.89 -10.97
CA SER A 18 -2.71 -3.20 -10.60
C SER A 18 -1.76 -2.97 -11.76
N SER A 19 -2.17 -3.35 -12.97
CA SER A 19 -1.35 -3.14 -14.16
C SER A 19 -1.06 -1.66 -14.39
N GLU A 20 -2.10 -0.86 -14.29
CA GLU A 20 -1.96 0.58 -14.49
C GLU A 20 -1.07 1.22 -13.44
N LEU A 21 -1.27 0.85 -12.20
CA LEU A 21 -0.49 1.44 -11.13
C LEU A 21 0.98 1.01 -11.23
N ALA A 22 1.22 -0.26 -11.52
CA ALA A 22 2.59 -0.76 -11.66
C ALA A 22 3.34 0.01 -12.74
N LEU A 23 2.69 0.30 -13.85
CA LEU A 23 3.30 1.09 -14.92
C LEU A 23 3.60 2.51 -14.47
N LYS A 24 2.69 3.11 -13.73
CA LYS A 24 2.85 4.50 -13.31
C LYS A 24 3.98 4.68 -12.30
N ILE A 25 4.24 3.67 -11.49
CA ILE A 25 5.24 3.79 -10.44
C ILE A 25 6.51 3.00 -10.74
N ASP A 26 6.59 2.45 -11.96
CA ASP A 26 7.78 1.70 -12.40
C ASP A 26 8.09 0.54 -11.45
N LEU A 27 7.08 -0.22 -11.13
CA LEU A 27 7.19 -1.35 -10.23
C LEU A 27 6.60 -2.57 -10.92
N THR A 28 7.15 -3.75 -10.66
CA THR A 28 6.59 -4.97 -11.23
C THR A 28 5.27 -5.30 -10.56
N GLN A 29 4.40 -6.01 -11.28
CA GLN A 29 3.14 -6.42 -10.71
C GLN A 29 3.34 -7.37 -9.52
N ALA A 30 4.39 -8.19 -9.58
CA ALA A 30 4.71 -9.08 -8.47
C ALA A 30 5.03 -8.27 -7.20
N ASN A 31 5.86 -7.24 -7.32
CA ASN A 31 6.20 -6.41 -6.17
C ASN A 31 5.00 -5.61 -5.68
N LEU A 32 4.20 -5.14 -6.60
CA LEU A 32 2.98 -4.43 -6.22
C LEU A 32 2.01 -5.35 -5.47
N SER A 33 1.92 -6.59 -5.92
CA SER A 33 1.05 -7.56 -5.26
C SER A 33 1.50 -7.85 -3.83
N ILE A 34 2.82 -7.95 -3.62
CA ILE A 34 3.37 -8.15 -2.28
C ILE A 34 2.96 -6.99 -1.37
N LEU A 35 3.06 -5.79 -1.87
CA LEU A 35 2.71 -4.59 -1.13
C LEU A 35 1.21 -4.55 -0.85
N LYS A 36 0.41 -4.77 -1.88
CA LYS A 36 -1.05 -4.69 -1.81
C LYS A 36 -1.62 -5.72 -0.83
N ASN A 37 -1.00 -6.87 -0.73
CA ASN A 37 -1.49 -7.96 0.12
C ASN A 37 -0.89 -7.96 1.52
N ASN A 38 -0.27 -6.86 1.91
CA ASN A 38 0.29 -6.71 3.26
C ASN A 38 1.42 -7.69 3.56
N LYS A 39 2.14 -8.09 2.53
CA LYS A 39 3.26 -9.04 2.71
C LYS A 39 4.61 -8.37 2.65
N ALA A 40 4.64 -7.08 2.35
CA ALA A 40 5.88 -6.33 2.32
C ALA A 40 6.32 -6.01 3.74
N LYS A 41 7.62 -6.11 3.98
CA LYS A 41 8.20 -5.79 5.29
C LYS A 41 8.80 -4.40 5.31
N ALA A 42 8.91 -3.79 4.15
CA ALA A 42 9.47 -2.44 4.04
C ALA A 42 8.99 -1.83 2.74
N ILE A 43 9.02 -0.51 2.69
CA ILE A 43 8.73 0.22 1.48
C ILE A 43 9.70 1.39 1.42
N ARG A 44 10.24 1.65 0.24
CA ARG A 44 11.11 2.79 0.05
C ARG A 44 10.28 4.06 0.00
N PHE A 45 10.81 5.14 0.54
CA PHE A 45 10.13 6.42 0.46
C PHE A 45 9.88 6.84 -0.98
N SER A 46 10.81 6.53 -1.87
CA SER A 46 10.64 6.87 -3.29
C SER A 46 9.44 6.13 -3.89
N THR A 47 9.25 4.87 -3.51
CA THR A 47 8.11 4.10 -3.96
C THR A 47 6.80 4.66 -3.38
N LEU A 48 6.83 4.97 -2.09
CA LEU A 48 5.67 5.54 -1.42
C LEU A 48 5.28 6.87 -2.06
N GLU A 49 6.27 7.70 -2.36
CA GLU A 49 6.06 8.97 -3.05
C GLU A 49 5.38 8.77 -4.40
N ALA A 50 5.90 7.80 -5.16
CA ALA A 50 5.36 7.52 -6.49
C ALA A 50 3.90 7.06 -6.42
N ILE A 51 3.59 6.23 -5.42
CA ILE A 51 2.23 5.77 -5.22
C ILE A 51 1.31 6.95 -4.86
N CYS A 52 1.76 7.79 -3.95
CA CYS A 52 0.97 8.97 -3.55
C CYS A 52 0.70 9.88 -4.73
N ARG A 53 1.70 10.07 -5.57
CA ARG A 53 1.55 10.90 -6.76
C ARG A 53 0.57 10.27 -7.75
N ALA A 54 0.72 8.96 -7.98
CA ALA A 54 -0.12 8.26 -8.95
C ALA A 54 -1.58 8.22 -8.51
N LEU A 55 -1.82 8.07 -7.22
CA LEU A 55 -3.17 7.97 -6.67
C LEU A 55 -3.70 9.29 -6.13
N ASN A 56 -2.87 10.33 -6.17
CA ASN A 56 -3.23 11.64 -5.65
C ASN A 56 -3.75 11.55 -4.23
N CYS A 57 -2.93 11.00 -3.36
CA CYS A 57 -3.29 10.78 -1.96
C CYS A 57 -2.09 11.00 -1.06
N GLN A 58 -2.32 10.89 0.24
CA GLN A 58 -1.29 11.05 1.24
C GLN A 58 -0.83 9.70 1.75
N PRO A 59 0.39 9.61 2.31
CA PRO A 59 0.84 8.34 2.90
C PRO A 59 -0.12 7.78 3.93
N GLY A 60 -0.79 8.64 4.69
CA GLY A 60 -1.76 8.20 5.68
C GLY A 60 -2.99 7.55 5.08
N ASP A 61 -3.22 7.75 3.78
CA ASP A 61 -4.32 7.07 3.09
C ASP A 61 -3.93 5.65 2.69
N ILE A 62 -2.63 5.37 2.63
CA ILE A 62 -2.11 4.09 2.18
C ILE A 62 -1.68 3.23 3.36
N LEU A 63 -1.11 3.85 4.38
CA LEU A 63 -0.55 3.15 5.53
C LEU A 63 -1.33 3.51 6.79
N ALA A 64 -1.52 2.51 7.63
CA ALA A 64 -2.17 2.70 8.92
C ALA A 64 -1.47 1.85 9.95
N TYR A 65 -1.57 2.25 11.19
CA TYR A 65 -1.07 1.45 12.29
C TYR A 65 -2.24 0.89 13.06
N GLU A 66 -2.21 -0.39 13.30
CA GLU A 66 -3.24 -1.05 14.09
C GLU A 66 -2.60 -1.83 15.21
N ASP A 67 -3.14 -1.66 16.39
CA ASP A 67 -2.68 -2.39 17.55
C ASP A 67 -3.63 -3.56 17.78
N ASN A 68 -3.30 -4.67 17.15
CA ASN A 68 -4.14 -5.87 17.24
C ASN A 68 -3.71 -6.80 18.36
N ASP A 69 -2.67 -6.44 19.07
CA ASP A 69 -2.11 -7.30 20.10
C ASP A 69 -3.08 -7.52 21.24
N ILE A 70 -3.91 -6.54 21.49
CA ILE A 70 -4.85 -6.63 22.59
C ILE A 70 -5.75 -7.83 22.43
N SER A 71 -6.22 -8.08 21.23
CA SER A 71 -7.13 -9.18 20.97
C SER A 71 -6.41 -10.51 20.96
N SER A 72 -5.13 -10.50 20.65
CA SER A 72 -4.39 -11.74 20.45
C SER A 72 -3.63 -12.21 21.68
N ASP A 73 -3.24 -11.31 22.50
CA ASP A 73 -2.34 -11.68 23.61
C ASP A 73 -3.06 -11.93 24.91
N LYS A 74 -4.33 -11.96 24.86
CA LYS A 74 -5.08 -12.18 26.10
C LYS A 74 -5.82 -13.48 26.13
#